data_fcfbc609e20d59017b24d61a71b2955a
#
_entry.id   fcfbc609e20d59017b24d61a71b2955a
#
_cell.length_a   1.000
_cell.length_b   1.000
_cell.length_c   1.000
_cell.angle_alpha   90.00
_cell.angle_beta   90.00
_cell.angle_gamma   90.00
#
_symmetry.space_group_name_H-M   'P 1'
#
loop_
_entity.id
_entity.type
_entity.pdbx_description
1 polymer ?
#
loop_
_entity_poly.entity_id
_entity_poly.type
_entity_poly.pdbx_seq_one_letter_code
_entity_poly.pdbx_strand_id
1 'polypeptide(L)'
;MTTFHSTRSTTDSLTSKQAIRKGIADDGGLFVTDSLGETKVDIASLTGKPYQQIAAEVLGALLPDFTEAELAQCIADAYGEQWSDRRITPLKPLGDDYILELFNGPTSAFKDVALQILPRFMAHTTPADGDTDEKIMILTATSGDTGKAALAGFADAPGTAITVFYPQGKVSQVQELQMSTQAGANVNVCAVEGNFDDAQSAVKRIFGDKELAAKLAADSHVVLSSANSINVGRLVPQVVYYFSAYAQLLENQVINVGDEVEFVVPTGNFGDILAGYYAKMLGLPVKHLVVASDKNNVLFDFLTTGTYNRQRPFFQTISPSMDILISSNLERMLYYMSEGDTRLISMLMNDLSQWGTYEVPEPLLAKIRQLFGCGWADENQVREMIADCWKKNRYVIDPHTACAYFVAQQMPRDPLTPRVILSTASPYKFPRVVNEALGLDADGTDFECMDVLSRETGATAPAALRGLETADVRFKDVVPIDGMEDYVEKAAQAL
;
A
#
# COMPACT_ATOMS: atom_id res chain seq x y z
N MET A 1 16.53 14.36 -18.41
CA MET A 1 15.59 13.22 -18.34
C MET A 1 15.59 12.73 -16.91
N THR A 2 14.42 12.55 -16.34
CA THR A 2 14.30 11.93 -15.00
C THR A 2 14.80 10.51 -15.06
N THR A 3 15.77 10.17 -14.23
CA THR A 3 16.33 8.83 -14.14
C THR A 3 16.13 8.29 -12.73
N PHE A 4 15.97 6.97 -12.66
CA PHE A 4 15.84 6.22 -11.40
C PHE A 4 17.11 5.42 -11.16
N HIS A 5 17.55 5.40 -9.91
CA HIS A 5 18.66 4.59 -9.44
C HIS A 5 18.34 3.98 -8.06
N SER A 6 19.23 3.12 -7.57
CA SER A 6 19.08 2.51 -6.25
C SER A 6 19.28 3.55 -5.12
N THR A 7 18.55 3.40 -4.01
CA THR A 7 18.84 4.10 -2.75
C THR A 7 20.25 3.84 -2.22
N ARG A 8 20.90 2.75 -2.67
CA ARG A 8 22.23 2.30 -2.18
C ARG A 8 23.37 2.55 -3.18
N SER A 9 23.04 2.90 -4.42
CA SER A 9 24.01 3.12 -5.50
C SER A 9 23.45 4.07 -6.57
N THR A 10 24.31 4.88 -7.15
CA THR A 10 23.99 5.77 -8.29
C THR A 10 24.42 5.19 -9.64
N THR A 11 24.83 3.92 -9.70
CA THR A 11 25.32 3.30 -10.94
C THR A 11 24.21 3.01 -11.96
N ASP A 12 22.98 2.74 -11.49
CA ASP A 12 21.83 2.54 -12.36
C ASP A 12 21.33 3.89 -12.91
N SER A 13 20.84 3.89 -14.13
CA SER A 13 20.18 5.03 -14.75
C SER A 13 19.02 4.52 -15.59
N LEU A 14 17.89 4.30 -14.93
CA LEU A 14 16.68 3.70 -15.51
C LEU A 14 15.63 4.77 -15.78
N THR A 15 14.80 4.55 -16.79
CA THR A 15 13.55 5.31 -16.96
C THR A 15 12.52 4.87 -15.91
N SER A 16 11.42 5.60 -15.72
CA SER A 16 10.36 5.16 -14.80
C SER A 16 9.73 3.84 -15.26
N LYS A 17 9.55 3.64 -16.56
CA LYS A 17 9.07 2.38 -17.13
C LYS A 17 9.98 1.20 -16.78
N GLN A 18 11.29 1.37 -16.91
CA GLN A 18 12.28 0.34 -16.55
C GLN A 18 12.30 0.05 -15.05
N ALA A 19 12.23 1.08 -14.22
CA ALA A 19 12.21 0.94 -12.76
C ALA A 19 10.93 0.22 -12.28
N ILE A 20 9.77 0.53 -12.87
CA ILE A 20 8.50 -0.16 -12.59
C ILE A 20 8.56 -1.63 -12.99
N ARG A 21 9.09 -1.95 -14.19
CA ARG A 21 9.24 -3.32 -14.67
C ARG A 21 10.16 -4.14 -13.78
N LYS A 22 11.34 -3.59 -13.42
CA LYS A 22 12.35 -4.27 -12.60
C LYS A 22 11.89 -4.40 -11.14
N GLY A 23 11.20 -3.40 -10.59
CA GLY A 23 10.60 -3.41 -9.26
C GLY A 23 11.55 -3.17 -8.10
N ILE A 24 12.76 -3.74 -8.13
CA ILE A 24 13.82 -3.60 -7.12
C ILE A 24 15.20 -3.58 -7.79
N ALA A 25 16.16 -2.87 -7.22
CA ALA A 25 17.54 -2.81 -7.73
C ALA A 25 18.32 -4.10 -7.41
N ASP A 26 19.38 -4.37 -8.21
CA ASP A 26 20.19 -5.59 -8.06
C ASP A 26 20.96 -5.67 -6.74
N ASP A 27 21.24 -4.52 -6.13
CA ASP A 27 21.86 -4.40 -4.80
C ASP A 27 20.84 -4.53 -3.63
N GLY A 28 19.56 -4.79 -3.96
CA GLY A 28 18.45 -4.88 -3.02
C GLY A 28 17.95 -3.52 -2.53
N GLY A 29 18.48 -2.41 -3.06
CA GLY A 29 17.99 -1.05 -2.81
C GLY A 29 16.69 -0.76 -3.56
N LEU A 30 16.05 0.33 -3.20
CA LEU A 30 14.77 0.74 -3.79
C LEU A 30 15.00 1.85 -4.83
N PHE A 31 14.22 1.83 -5.91
CA PHE A 31 14.34 2.86 -6.94
C PHE A 31 13.85 4.21 -6.45
N VAL A 32 14.68 5.24 -6.63
CA VAL A 32 14.46 6.66 -6.31
C VAL A 32 14.90 7.53 -7.49
N THR A 33 14.48 8.79 -7.50
CA THR A 33 14.95 9.80 -8.47
C THR A 33 15.39 11.06 -7.73
N ASP A 34 16.50 11.65 -8.16
CA ASP A 34 16.99 12.92 -7.62
C ASP A 34 16.16 14.12 -8.08
N SER A 35 15.39 13.96 -9.17
CA SER A 35 14.52 15.01 -9.70
C SER A 35 13.16 15.13 -9.00
N LEU A 36 12.95 14.39 -7.88
CA LEU A 36 11.71 14.51 -7.10
C LEU A 36 11.49 15.96 -6.64
N GLY A 37 10.41 16.57 -7.10
CA GLY A 37 10.05 17.94 -6.73
C GLY A 37 10.64 19.02 -7.64
N GLU A 38 11.37 18.70 -8.70
CA GLU A 38 11.73 19.66 -9.73
C GLU A 38 10.49 20.14 -10.51
N THR A 39 9.58 19.22 -10.82
CA THR A 39 8.26 19.54 -11.38
C THR A 39 7.27 19.72 -10.24
N LYS A 40 6.55 20.85 -10.22
CA LYS A 40 5.48 21.12 -9.25
C LYS A 40 4.12 20.95 -9.91
N VAL A 41 3.15 20.49 -9.12
CA VAL A 41 1.74 20.44 -9.52
C VAL A 41 1.07 21.76 -9.15
N ASP A 42 0.33 22.34 -10.08
CA ASP A 42 -0.46 23.56 -9.81
C ASP A 42 -1.72 23.19 -9.01
N ILE A 43 -1.60 23.28 -7.69
CA ILE A 43 -2.68 22.92 -6.76
C ILE A 43 -3.95 23.79 -6.94
N ALA A 44 -3.80 25.04 -7.40
CA ALA A 44 -4.95 25.93 -7.63
C ALA A 44 -5.82 25.41 -8.78
N SER A 45 -5.20 24.81 -9.79
CA SER A 45 -5.88 24.26 -10.95
C SER A 45 -6.67 22.97 -10.64
N LEU A 46 -6.44 22.32 -9.48
CA LEU A 46 -7.05 21.02 -9.15
C LEU A 46 -8.46 21.13 -8.58
N THR A 47 -8.87 22.31 -8.11
CA THR A 47 -10.19 22.52 -7.50
C THR A 47 -11.32 22.14 -8.45
N GLY A 48 -12.21 21.24 -8.00
CA GLY A 48 -13.35 20.75 -8.79
C GLY A 48 -13.00 19.77 -9.91
N LYS A 49 -11.73 19.41 -10.10
CA LYS A 49 -11.35 18.36 -11.07
C LYS A 49 -11.73 16.97 -10.55
N PRO A 50 -12.20 16.05 -11.43
CA PRO A 50 -12.39 14.67 -11.08
C PRO A 50 -11.02 13.99 -10.80
N TYR A 51 -11.04 12.92 -10.02
CA TYR A 51 -9.85 12.16 -9.60
C TYR A 51 -8.92 11.82 -10.78
N GLN A 52 -9.48 11.40 -11.92
CA GLN A 52 -8.71 11.02 -13.10
C GLN A 52 -7.89 12.19 -13.67
N GLN A 53 -8.40 13.41 -13.63
CA GLN A 53 -7.65 14.58 -14.07
C GLN A 53 -6.55 14.95 -13.07
N ILE A 54 -6.82 14.85 -11.77
CA ILE A 54 -5.78 15.03 -10.73
C ILE A 54 -4.68 13.97 -10.91
N ALA A 55 -5.07 12.72 -11.18
CA ALA A 55 -4.12 11.64 -11.44
C ALA A 55 -3.23 11.93 -12.66
N ALA A 56 -3.78 12.46 -13.74
CA ALA A 56 -3.00 12.81 -14.93
C ALA A 56 -1.91 13.86 -14.64
N GLU A 57 -2.25 14.90 -13.89
CA GLU A 57 -1.30 15.96 -13.49
C GLU A 57 -0.18 15.39 -12.59
N VAL A 58 -0.56 14.65 -11.55
CA VAL A 58 0.38 14.12 -10.55
C VAL A 58 1.28 13.03 -11.15
N LEU A 59 0.69 12.07 -11.87
CA LEU A 59 1.45 10.98 -12.48
C LEU A 59 2.33 11.48 -13.64
N GLY A 60 1.87 12.47 -14.41
CA GLY A 60 2.68 13.12 -15.45
C GLY A 60 3.95 13.78 -14.89
N ALA A 61 3.87 14.36 -13.69
CA ALA A 61 5.03 14.94 -13.00
C ALA A 61 6.01 13.88 -12.48
N LEU A 62 5.52 12.68 -12.13
CA LEU A 62 6.33 11.60 -11.52
C LEU A 62 6.85 10.57 -12.55
N LEU A 63 6.17 10.41 -13.67
CA LEU A 63 6.45 9.39 -14.70
C LEU A 63 6.63 10.03 -16.09
N PRO A 64 7.65 10.87 -16.29
CA PRO A 64 7.75 11.72 -17.48
C PRO A 64 8.10 10.97 -18.79
N ASP A 65 8.45 9.70 -18.73
CA ASP A 65 8.67 8.84 -19.90
C ASP A 65 7.40 8.10 -20.35
N PHE A 66 6.28 8.22 -19.62
CA PHE A 66 4.97 7.86 -20.12
C PHE A 66 4.41 9.03 -20.96
N THR A 67 3.87 8.73 -22.13
CA THR A 67 3.15 9.73 -22.90
C THR A 67 1.80 10.08 -22.26
N GLU A 68 1.27 11.26 -22.56
CA GLU A 68 -0.06 11.67 -22.08
C GLU A 68 -1.14 10.64 -22.45
N ALA A 69 -1.07 10.06 -23.66
CA ALA A 69 -2.03 9.06 -24.12
C ALA A 69 -1.93 7.74 -23.31
N GLU A 70 -0.71 7.25 -23.02
CA GLU A 70 -0.49 6.07 -22.19
C GLU A 70 -1.01 6.29 -20.78
N LEU A 71 -0.70 7.45 -20.14
CA LEU A 71 -1.21 7.77 -18.82
C LEU A 71 -2.73 7.90 -18.81
N ALA A 72 -3.32 8.56 -19.79
CA ALA A 72 -4.77 8.72 -19.88
C ALA A 72 -5.47 7.36 -19.98
N GLN A 73 -4.92 6.43 -20.78
CA GLN A 73 -5.46 5.06 -20.89
C GLN A 73 -5.31 4.30 -19.56
N CYS A 74 -4.12 4.30 -18.95
CA CYS A 74 -3.88 3.64 -17.66
C CYS A 74 -4.84 4.14 -16.59
N ILE A 75 -5.04 5.46 -16.51
CA ILE A 75 -5.92 6.12 -15.53
C ILE A 75 -7.39 5.75 -15.77
N ALA A 76 -7.84 5.79 -17.02
CA ALA A 76 -9.22 5.43 -17.38
C ALA A 76 -9.54 3.97 -17.01
N ASP A 77 -8.62 3.05 -17.29
CA ASP A 77 -8.78 1.63 -17.01
C ASP A 77 -8.68 1.29 -15.51
N ALA A 78 -7.93 2.09 -14.74
CA ALA A 78 -7.73 1.86 -13.32
C ALA A 78 -8.80 2.50 -12.42
N TYR A 79 -9.32 3.67 -12.80
CA TYR A 79 -10.20 4.48 -11.97
C TYR A 79 -11.57 4.72 -12.63
N GLY A 80 -12.23 3.61 -13.01
CA GLY A 80 -13.52 3.58 -13.70
C GLY A 80 -14.67 3.06 -12.83
N GLU A 81 -15.57 2.29 -13.46
CA GLU A 81 -16.82 1.80 -12.85
C GLU A 81 -16.63 0.75 -11.73
N GLN A 82 -15.43 0.17 -11.61
CA GLN A 82 -15.08 -0.77 -10.54
C GLN A 82 -14.99 -0.12 -9.16
N TRP A 83 -15.05 1.21 -9.08
CA TRP A 83 -15.04 1.96 -7.82
C TRP A 83 -16.49 2.28 -7.39
N SER A 84 -16.76 2.10 -6.10
CA SER A 84 -18.07 2.35 -5.52
C SER A 84 -18.41 3.84 -5.35
N ASP A 85 -17.39 4.70 -5.36
CA ASP A 85 -17.54 6.15 -5.32
C ASP A 85 -16.82 6.81 -6.52
N ARG A 86 -17.50 7.75 -7.18
CA ARG A 86 -16.97 8.47 -8.36
C ARG A 86 -15.76 9.37 -8.02
N ARG A 87 -15.63 9.77 -6.76
CA ARG A 87 -14.46 10.54 -6.28
C ARG A 87 -13.24 9.65 -6.06
N ILE A 88 -13.37 8.33 -6.18
CA ILE A 88 -12.35 7.30 -5.93
C ILE A 88 -11.91 7.30 -4.46
N THR A 89 -11.50 8.45 -3.95
CA THR A 89 -11.05 8.68 -2.56
C THR A 89 -11.83 9.86 -1.96
N PRO A 90 -13.11 9.66 -1.60
CA PRO A 90 -13.93 10.74 -1.06
C PRO A 90 -13.44 11.18 0.32
N LEU A 91 -13.41 12.50 0.53
CA LEU A 91 -13.12 13.14 1.80
C LEU A 91 -14.44 13.45 2.53
N LYS A 92 -14.56 13.04 3.78
CA LYS A 92 -15.73 13.27 4.61
C LYS A 92 -15.36 13.99 5.91
N PRO A 93 -16.24 14.85 6.46
CA PRO A 93 -16.02 15.42 7.79
C PRO A 93 -16.14 14.33 8.87
N LEU A 94 -15.29 14.39 9.90
CA LEU A 94 -15.30 13.49 11.05
C LEU A 94 -15.09 14.29 12.35
N GLY A 95 -16.18 14.80 12.90
CA GLY A 95 -16.10 15.76 14.00
C GLY A 95 -15.41 17.04 13.55
N ASP A 96 -14.33 17.38 14.23
CA ASP A 96 -13.47 18.51 13.88
C ASP A 96 -12.39 18.18 12.84
N ASP A 97 -12.19 16.91 12.51
CA ASP A 97 -11.20 16.39 11.56
C ASP A 97 -11.89 15.96 10.26
N TYR A 98 -11.12 15.42 9.34
CA TYR A 98 -11.60 14.84 8.08
C TYR A 98 -11.11 13.42 7.95
N ILE A 99 -11.89 12.58 7.27
CA ILE A 99 -11.51 11.21 6.95
C ILE A 99 -11.46 11.04 5.42
N LEU A 100 -10.34 10.52 4.93
CA LEU A 100 -10.14 10.20 3.51
C LEU A 100 -10.39 8.70 3.31
N GLU A 101 -11.50 8.35 2.68
CA GLU A 101 -11.85 6.96 2.42
C GLU A 101 -11.06 6.42 1.22
N LEU A 102 -10.13 5.51 1.47
CA LEU A 102 -9.27 4.90 0.45
C LEU A 102 -9.73 3.48 0.04
N PHE A 103 -10.88 3.04 0.56
CA PHE A 103 -11.35 1.66 0.46
C PHE A 103 -12.54 1.47 -0.50
N ASN A 104 -12.81 2.42 -1.37
CA ASN A 104 -13.94 2.36 -2.32
C ASN A 104 -13.63 1.54 -3.58
N GLY A 105 -12.46 0.92 -3.66
CA GLY A 105 -12.04 0.06 -4.75
C GLY A 105 -12.57 -1.38 -4.64
N PRO A 106 -12.26 -2.22 -5.63
CA PRO A 106 -12.84 -3.57 -5.78
C PRO A 106 -12.52 -4.53 -4.63
N THR A 107 -11.46 -4.29 -3.86
CA THR A 107 -11.08 -5.16 -2.74
C THR A 107 -11.30 -4.53 -1.37
N SER A 108 -11.86 -3.34 -1.34
CA SER A 108 -12.21 -2.60 -0.13
C SER A 108 -10.99 -2.27 0.75
N ALA A 109 -9.84 -1.97 0.14
CA ALA A 109 -8.62 -1.52 0.79
C ALA A 109 -7.88 -0.47 -0.06
N PHE A 110 -7.11 0.43 0.58
CA PHE A 110 -6.35 1.49 -0.09
C PHE A 110 -5.38 0.99 -1.17
N LYS A 111 -4.96 -0.25 -1.03
CA LYS A 111 -4.03 -0.92 -1.95
C LYS A 111 -4.57 -0.97 -3.38
N ASP A 112 -5.89 -0.93 -3.56
CA ASP A 112 -6.55 -0.87 -4.86
C ASP A 112 -6.10 0.35 -5.67
N VAL A 113 -5.89 1.51 -5.03
CA VAL A 113 -5.47 2.74 -5.71
C VAL A 113 -4.21 2.52 -6.55
N ALA A 114 -3.24 1.80 -6.00
CA ALA A 114 -2.00 1.51 -6.71
C ALA A 114 -2.07 0.22 -7.54
N LEU A 115 -2.75 -0.82 -7.03
CA LEU A 115 -2.75 -2.13 -7.67
C LEU A 115 -3.73 -2.25 -8.85
N GLN A 116 -4.70 -1.34 -8.97
CA GLN A 116 -5.50 -1.24 -10.18
C GLN A 116 -4.73 -0.62 -11.35
N ILE A 117 -3.78 0.29 -11.11
CA ILE A 117 -3.05 0.96 -12.20
C ILE A 117 -1.69 0.30 -12.51
N LEU A 118 -1.03 -0.35 -11.54
CA LEU A 118 0.30 -0.95 -11.72
C LEU A 118 0.38 -1.92 -12.92
N PRO A 119 -0.56 -2.87 -13.13
CA PRO A 119 -0.49 -3.76 -14.30
C PRO A 119 -0.65 -2.99 -15.61
N ARG A 120 -1.40 -1.87 -15.63
CA ARG A 120 -1.52 -1.00 -16.81
C ARG A 120 -0.20 -0.31 -17.12
N PHE A 121 0.51 0.16 -16.10
CA PHE A 121 1.88 0.67 -16.29
C PHE A 121 2.80 -0.41 -16.86
N MET A 122 2.77 -1.62 -16.30
CA MET A 122 3.61 -2.73 -16.75
C MET A 122 3.34 -3.11 -18.24
N ALA A 123 2.08 -3.03 -18.68
CA ALA A 123 1.73 -3.27 -20.08
C ALA A 123 2.36 -2.27 -21.06
N HIS A 124 2.77 -1.08 -20.59
CA HIS A 124 3.48 -0.07 -21.40
C HIS A 124 5.01 -0.13 -21.21
N THR A 125 5.53 -1.17 -20.57
CA THR A 125 6.99 -1.39 -20.45
C THR A 125 7.45 -2.38 -21.52
N THR A 126 8.57 -2.07 -22.19
CA THR A 126 9.17 -2.97 -23.18
C THR A 126 10.28 -3.79 -22.53
N PRO A 127 10.42 -5.09 -22.82
CA PRO A 127 11.59 -5.88 -22.44
C PRO A 127 12.89 -5.24 -22.92
N ALA A 128 13.96 -5.41 -22.16
CA ALA A 128 15.27 -4.83 -22.50
C ALA A 128 15.86 -5.39 -23.79
N ASP A 129 15.56 -6.66 -24.12
CA ASP A 129 15.99 -7.39 -25.31
C ASP A 129 14.99 -7.29 -26.49
N GLY A 130 13.83 -6.64 -26.26
CA GLY A 130 12.79 -6.48 -27.29
C GLY A 130 11.92 -7.71 -27.51
N ASP A 131 11.96 -8.73 -26.64
CA ASP A 131 11.09 -9.90 -26.71
C ASP A 131 9.64 -9.49 -26.46
N THR A 132 8.79 -9.52 -27.49
CA THR A 132 7.37 -9.14 -27.40
C THR A 132 6.49 -10.22 -26.79
N ASP A 133 6.98 -11.45 -26.68
CA ASP A 133 6.25 -12.60 -26.14
C ASP A 133 6.51 -12.77 -24.63
N GLU A 134 7.48 -12.03 -24.07
CA GLU A 134 7.80 -12.05 -22.66
C GLU A 134 6.63 -11.60 -21.79
N LYS A 135 6.27 -12.43 -20.81
CA LYS A 135 5.24 -12.12 -19.81
C LYS A 135 5.87 -11.83 -18.45
N ILE A 136 5.29 -10.87 -17.73
CA ILE A 136 5.69 -10.56 -16.36
C ILE A 136 4.82 -11.37 -15.39
N MET A 137 5.42 -12.31 -14.64
CA MET A 137 4.71 -12.99 -13.57
C MET A 137 5.00 -12.31 -12.23
N ILE A 138 3.96 -11.79 -11.64
CA ILE A 138 4.00 -11.27 -10.27
C ILE A 138 3.97 -12.43 -9.29
N LEU A 139 4.96 -12.44 -8.39
CA LEU A 139 5.02 -13.42 -7.32
C LEU A 139 4.95 -12.70 -5.98
N THR A 140 4.03 -13.12 -5.11
CA THR A 140 3.88 -12.51 -3.79
C THR A 140 3.42 -13.50 -2.72
N ALA A 141 3.95 -13.36 -1.52
CA ALA A 141 3.35 -13.92 -0.31
C ALA A 141 2.56 -12.83 0.41
N THR A 142 1.42 -13.17 0.98
CA THR A 142 0.51 -12.21 1.60
C THR A 142 -0.07 -12.73 2.91
N SER A 143 -0.32 -11.79 3.83
CA SER A 143 -1.14 -12.00 5.03
C SER A 143 -2.62 -11.62 4.80
N GLY A 144 -3.03 -11.29 3.55
CA GLY A 144 -4.40 -10.97 3.19
C GLY A 144 -4.54 -9.87 2.12
N ASP A 145 -4.67 -8.62 2.52
CA ASP A 145 -5.11 -7.50 1.66
C ASP A 145 -4.24 -7.23 0.43
N THR A 146 -2.91 -7.33 0.56
CA THR A 146 -2.00 -7.05 -0.58
C THR A 146 -2.17 -8.09 -1.69
N GLY A 147 -2.24 -9.37 -1.33
CA GLY A 147 -2.43 -10.44 -2.30
C GLY A 147 -3.75 -10.30 -3.04
N LYS A 148 -4.84 -10.04 -2.30
CA LYS A 148 -6.16 -9.85 -2.91
C LYS A 148 -6.19 -8.64 -3.85
N ALA A 149 -5.66 -7.49 -3.42
CA ALA A 149 -5.64 -6.30 -4.26
C ALA A 149 -4.77 -6.50 -5.53
N ALA A 150 -3.65 -7.22 -5.40
CA ALA A 150 -2.82 -7.60 -6.54
C ALA A 150 -3.57 -8.54 -7.49
N LEU A 151 -4.21 -9.60 -6.99
CA LEU A 151 -5.02 -10.50 -7.80
C LEU A 151 -6.09 -9.75 -8.60
N ALA A 152 -6.84 -8.86 -7.94
CA ALA A 152 -7.89 -8.08 -8.59
C ALA A 152 -7.35 -7.11 -9.66
N GLY A 153 -6.19 -6.51 -9.41
CA GLY A 153 -5.56 -5.58 -10.36
C GLY A 153 -4.96 -6.27 -11.58
N PHE A 154 -4.31 -7.42 -11.38
CA PHE A 154 -3.63 -8.18 -12.43
C PHE A 154 -4.54 -9.16 -13.17
N ALA A 155 -5.78 -9.41 -12.69
CA ALA A 155 -6.72 -10.30 -13.36
C ALA A 155 -6.94 -9.87 -14.80
N ASP A 156 -6.63 -10.78 -15.74
CA ASP A 156 -6.74 -10.59 -17.19
C ASP A 156 -5.97 -9.38 -17.76
N ALA A 157 -4.99 -8.82 -17.00
CA ALA A 157 -4.15 -7.74 -17.48
C ALA A 157 -3.16 -8.24 -18.54
N PRO A 158 -3.08 -7.58 -19.73
CA PRO A 158 -2.27 -8.04 -20.84
C PRO A 158 -0.78 -8.15 -20.48
N GLY A 159 -0.11 -9.20 -20.98
CA GLY A 159 1.33 -9.42 -20.79
C GLY A 159 1.75 -9.72 -19.37
N THR A 160 0.80 -9.96 -18.46
CA THR A 160 1.08 -10.23 -17.05
C THR A 160 0.41 -11.50 -16.57
N ALA A 161 0.97 -12.08 -15.51
CA ALA A 161 0.37 -13.14 -14.71
C ALA A 161 0.65 -12.89 -13.23
N ILE A 162 -0.08 -13.54 -12.34
CA ILE A 162 0.13 -13.41 -10.91
C ILE A 162 -0.03 -14.75 -10.19
N THR A 163 0.92 -15.03 -9.31
CA THR A 163 0.85 -16.15 -8.36
C THR A 163 0.95 -15.62 -6.94
N VAL A 164 -0.06 -15.93 -6.13
CA VAL A 164 -0.17 -15.49 -4.73
C VAL A 164 -0.13 -16.68 -3.80
N PHE A 165 0.77 -16.63 -2.82
CA PHE A 165 0.84 -17.59 -1.72
C PHE A 165 0.32 -16.98 -0.43
N TYR A 166 -0.46 -17.72 0.35
CA TYR A 166 -0.92 -17.31 1.67
C TYR A 166 -0.85 -18.48 2.67
N PRO A 167 -0.59 -18.23 3.96
CA PRO A 167 -0.50 -19.27 4.96
C PRO A 167 -1.87 -19.87 5.26
N GLN A 168 -2.00 -21.19 5.12
CA GLN A 168 -3.25 -21.92 5.33
C GLN A 168 -3.81 -21.69 6.75
N GLY A 169 -5.09 -21.27 6.82
CA GLY A 169 -5.79 -21.07 8.09
C GLY A 169 -5.25 -19.92 8.96
N LYS A 170 -4.45 -18.99 8.39
CA LYS A 170 -3.87 -17.83 9.10
C LYS A 170 -4.38 -16.49 8.61
N VAL A 171 -5.31 -16.47 7.68
CA VAL A 171 -6.01 -15.27 7.19
C VAL A 171 -7.49 -15.33 7.59
N SER A 172 -8.20 -14.20 7.59
CA SER A 172 -9.64 -14.21 7.89
C SER A 172 -10.43 -14.94 6.80
N GLN A 173 -11.65 -15.39 7.13
CA GLN A 173 -12.53 -16.04 6.16
C GLN A 173 -12.78 -15.16 4.93
N VAL A 174 -13.04 -13.86 5.16
CA VAL A 174 -13.23 -12.90 4.06
C VAL A 174 -11.99 -12.78 3.19
N GLN A 175 -10.80 -12.69 3.78
CA GLN A 175 -9.55 -12.57 3.03
C GLN A 175 -9.24 -13.84 2.22
N GLU A 176 -9.44 -15.02 2.80
CA GLU A 176 -9.26 -16.29 2.09
C GLU A 176 -10.21 -16.42 0.90
N LEU A 177 -11.50 -16.14 1.11
CA LEU A 177 -12.48 -16.15 0.03
C LEU A 177 -12.19 -15.10 -1.03
N GLN A 178 -11.76 -13.91 -0.65
CA GLN A 178 -11.34 -12.89 -1.61
C GLN A 178 -10.24 -13.39 -2.56
N MET A 179 -9.31 -14.20 -2.09
CA MET A 179 -8.24 -14.76 -2.92
C MET A 179 -8.70 -16.02 -3.67
N SER A 180 -9.27 -16.99 -2.98
CA SER A 180 -9.60 -18.30 -3.53
C SER A 180 -10.76 -18.28 -4.55
N THR A 181 -11.58 -17.24 -4.58
CA THR A 181 -12.67 -17.04 -5.55
C THR A 181 -12.29 -16.10 -6.71
N GLN A 182 -11.07 -15.53 -6.72
CA GLN A 182 -10.66 -14.54 -7.72
C GLN A 182 -10.81 -15.07 -9.14
N ALA A 183 -11.52 -14.33 -10.00
CA ALA A 183 -11.61 -14.58 -11.43
C ALA A 183 -10.36 -14.12 -12.18
N GLY A 184 -10.19 -14.60 -13.41
CA GLY A 184 -9.08 -14.26 -14.30
C GLY A 184 -8.38 -15.52 -14.83
N ALA A 185 -7.93 -15.49 -16.08
CA ALA A 185 -7.23 -16.62 -16.73
C ALA A 185 -5.74 -16.67 -16.34
N ASN A 186 -5.16 -15.53 -15.97
CA ASN A 186 -3.74 -15.34 -15.67
C ASN A 186 -3.45 -15.26 -14.15
N VAL A 187 -4.39 -15.67 -13.28
CA VAL A 187 -4.24 -15.64 -11.83
C VAL A 187 -4.08 -17.04 -11.25
N ASN A 188 -3.16 -17.17 -10.28
CA ASN A 188 -2.92 -18.39 -9.51
C ASN A 188 -2.87 -18.06 -8.02
N VAL A 189 -3.49 -18.91 -7.20
CA VAL A 189 -3.53 -18.77 -5.76
C VAL A 189 -3.28 -20.11 -5.11
N CYS A 190 -2.37 -20.17 -4.16
CA CYS A 190 -2.01 -21.39 -3.47
C CYS A 190 -1.83 -21.12 -1.97
N ALA A 191 -2.49 -21.93 -1.15
CA ALA A 191 -2.21 -21.95 0.28
C ALA A 191 -0.91 -22.70 0.56
N VAL A 192 -0.20 -22.30 1.62
CA VAL A 192 1.05 -22.98 2.03
C VAL A 192 0.97 -23.48 3.44
N GLU A 193 1.57 -24.66 3.67
CA GLU A 193 1.74 -25.26 5.00
C GLU A 193 2.89 -24.56 5.72
N GLY A 194 2.59 -23.49 6.47
CA GLY A 194 3.58 -22.67 7.17
C GLY A 194 2.96 -21.40 7.75
N ASN A 195 3.82 -20.45 8.06
CA ASN A 195 3.41 -19.10 8.45
C ASN A 195 3.75 -18.09 7.35
N PHE A 196 3.38 -16.82 7.57
CA PHE A 196 3.62 -15.75 6.61
C PHE A 196 5.12 -15.52 6.34
N ASP A 197 5.96 -15.57 7.39
CA ASP A 197 7.40 -15.36 7.26
C ASP A 197 8.08 -16.49 6.48
N ASP A 198 7.62 -17.73 6.64
CA ASP A 198 8.08 -18.88 5.86
C ASP A 198 7.76 -18.69 4.37
N ALA A 199 6.51 -18.33 4.06
CA ALA A 199 6.07 -18.07 2.68
C ALA A 199 6.84 -16.88 2.05
N GLN A 200 7.02 -15.79 2.79
CA GLN A 200 7.78 -14.62 2.32
C GLN A 200 9.25 -14.94 2.08
N SER A 201 9.84 -15.75 2.96
CA SER A 201 11.24 -16.20 2.81
C SER A 201 11.41 -17.12 1.60
N ALA A 202 10.43 -17.98 1.33
CA ALA A 202 10.43 -18.82 0.13
C ALA A 202 10.32 -17.98 -1.15
N VAL A 203 9.40 -17.01 -1.20
CA VAL A 203 9.29 -16.06 -2.32
C VAL A 203 10.60 -15.32 -2.57
N LYS A 204 11.29 -14.87 -1.51
CA LYS A 204 12.61 -14.21 -1.66
C LYS A 204 13.67 -15.15 -2.22
N ARG A 205 13.67 -16.43 -1.81
CA ARG A 205 14.59 -17.44 -2.39
C ARG A 205 14.32 -17.64 -3.88
N ILE A 206 13.06 -17.78 -4.28
CA ILE A 206 12.65 -17.93 -5.68
C ILE A 206 13.12 -16.71 -6.52
N PHE A 207 12.95 -15.48 -6.03
CA PHE A 207 13.48 -14.29 -6.69
C PHE A 207 15.01 -14.26 -6.80
N GLY A 208 15.72 -14.84 -5.84
CA GLY A 208 17.18 -14.92 -5.82
C GLY A 208 17.75 -16.06 -6.66
N ASP A 209 16.93 -17.00 -7.13
CA ASP A 209 17.36 -18.16 -7.90
C ASP A 209 17.55 -17.81 -9.37
N LYS A 210 18.84 -17.68 -9.77
CA LYS A 210 19.22 -17.34 -11.16
C LYS A 210 19.00 -18.50 -12.15
N GLU A 211 19.09 -19.75 -11.68
CA GLU A 211 18.88 -20.93 -12.52
C GLU A 211 17.40 -21.06 -12.85
N LEU A 212 16.52 -20.90 -11.85
CA LEU A 212 15.08 -20.85 -12.06
C LEU A 212 14.68 -19.67 -12.96
N ALA A 213 15.21 -18.47 -12.72
CA ALA A 213 14.93 -17.30 -13.56
C ALA A 213 15.30 -17.55 -15.03
N ALA A 214 16.48 -18.13 -15.31
CA ALA A 214 16.92 -18.46 -16.65
C ALA A 214 16.02 -19.54 -17.28
N LYS A 215 15.58 -20.53 -16.52
CA LYS A 215 14.66 -21.59 -16.98
C LYS A 215 13.29 -21.02 -17.35
N LEU A 216 12.69 -20.18 -16.48
CA LEU A 216 11.40 -19.55 -16.76
C LEU A 216 11.44 -18.68 -18.01
N ALA A 217 12.52 -17.91 -18.20
CA ALA A 217 12.71 -17.10 -19.39
C ALA A 217 12.86 -17.96 -20.67
N ALA A 218 13.64 -19.04 -20.61
CA ALA A 218 13.90 -19.90 -21.78
C ALA A 218 12.70 -20.78 -22.15
N ASP A 219 12.02 -21.38 -21.16
CA ASP A 219 11.00 -22.41 -21.39
C ASP A 219 9.59 -21.81 -21.52
N SER A 220 9.32 -20.67 -20.89
CA SER A 220 7.98 -20.09 -20.77
C SER A 220 7.88 -18.62 -21.16
N HIS A 221 8.97 -17.96 -21.56
CA HIS A 221 9.05 -16.52 -21.79
C HIS A 221 8.52 -15.70 -20.60
N VAL A 222 8.83 -16.11 -19.38
CA VAL A 222 8.36 -15.49 -18.14
C VAL A 222 9.51 -14.88 -17.36
N VAL A 223 9.35 -13.62 -16.96
CA VAL A 223 10.21 -12.95 -15.98
C VAL A 223 9.43 -12.70 -14.69
N LEU A 224 10.09 -12.91 -13.55
CA LEU A 224 9.47 -12.65 -12.24
C LEU A 224 9.59 -11.17 -11.89
N SER A 225 8.50 -10.60 -11.34
CA SER A 225 8.49 -9.26 -10.78
C SER A 225 7.63 -9.20 -9.53
N SER A 226 7.75 -8.10 -8.78
CA SER A 226 7.04 -7.90 -7.52
C SER A 226 6.03 -6.77 -7.60
N ALA A 227 4.83 -7.01 -7.09
CA ALA A 227 3.82 -5.99 -6.85
C ALA A 227 3.80 -5.51 -5.38
N ASN A 228 4.85 -5.77 -4.61
CA ASN A 228 4.98 -5.29 -3.23
C ASN A 228 5.19 -3.78 -3.17
N SER A 229 5.04 -3.19 -1.98
CA SER A 229 5.18 -1.75 -1.76
C SER A 229 6.56 -1.17 -2.10
N ILE A 230 7.57 -2.03 -2.30
CA ILE A 230 8.92 -1.66 -2.75
C ILE A 230 8.96 -1.20 -4.21
N ASN A 231 8.04 -1.67 -5.06
CA ASN A 231 7.96 -1.22 -6.45
C ASN A 231 7.51 0.24 -6.51
N VAL A 232 8.27 1.08 -7.21
CA VAL A 232 7.94 2.51 -7.38
C VAL A 232 6.60 2.73 -8.07
N GLY A 233 6.19 1.83 -8.96
CA GLY A 233 4.87 1.83 -9.61
C GLY A 233 3.71 1.61 -8.64
N ARG A 234 3.98 1.13 -7.41
CA ARG A 234 3.00 1.10 -6.32
C ARG A 234 3.01 2.36 -5.47
N LEU A 235 4.14 3.04 -5.38
CA LEU A 235 4.28 4.24 -4.57
C LEU A 235 3.61 5.44 -5.24
N VAL A 236 3.95 5.69 -6.51
CA VAL A 236 3.56 6.94 -7.20
C VAL A 236 2.04 7.14 -7.34
N PRO A 237 1.18 6.13 -7.57
CA PRO A 237 -0.26 6.34 -7.62
C PRO A 237 -0.86 6.79 -6.28
N GLN A 238 -0.21 6.48 -5.18
CA GLN A 238 -0.66 6.87 -3.85
C GLN A 238 -0.47 8.37 -3.60
N VAL A 239 0.41 9.03 -4.33
CA VAL A 239 0.58 10.49 -4.25
C VAL A 239 -0.70 11.24 -4.66
N VAL A 240 -1.47 10.66 -5.58
CA VAL A 240 -2.67 11.28 -6.15
C VAL A 240 -3.72 11.58 -5.11
N TYR A 241 -3.98 10.67 -4.17
CA TYR A 241 -5.06 10.89 -3.20
C TYR A 241 -4.75 11.97 -2.16
N TYR A 242 -3.48 12.31 -1.91
CA TYR A 242 -3.12 13.48 -1.10
C TYR A 242 -3.53 14.78 -1.79
N PHE A 243 -3.26 14.89 -3.10
CA PHE A 243 -3.73 16.01 -3.92
C PHE A 243 -5.26 16.03 -4.04
N SER A 244 -5.89 14.86 -4.20
CA SER A 244 -7.35 14.75 -4.24
C SER A 244 -7.99 15.22 -2.93
N ALA A 245 -7.42 14.85 -1.78
CA ALA A 245 -7.90 15.31 -0.47
C ALA A 245 -7.80 16.84 -0.35
N TYR A 246 -6.67 17.41 -0.76
CA TYR A 246 -6.46 18.86 -0.73
C TYR A 246 -7.44 19.59 -1.67
N ALA A 247 -7.64 19.09 -2.89
CA ALA A 247 -8.59 19.64 -3.85
C ALA A 247 -10.03 19.62 -3.31
N GLN A 248 -10.43 18.57 -2.60
CA GLN A 248 -11.74 18.48 -1.96
C GLN A 248 -11.89 19.44 -0.78
N LEU A 249 -10.82 19.72 -0.01
CA LEU A 249 -10.84 20.74 1.04
C LEU A 249 -11.02 22.16 0.44
N LEU A 250 -10.36 22.44 -0.70
CA LEU A 250 -10.55 23.68 -1.45
C LEU A 250 -11.99 23.80 -2.01
N GLU A 251 -12.49 22.75 -2.65
CA GLU A 251 -13.85 22.69 -3.20
C GLU A 251 -14.92 22.96 -2.12
N ASN A 252 -14.71 22.39 -0.92
CA ASN A 252 -15.61 22.58 0.23
C ASN A 252 -15.36 23.88 1.00
N GLN A 253 -14.45 24.75 0.54
CA GLN A 253 -14.11 26.05 1.15
C GLN A 253 -13.62 25.93 2.60
N VAL A 254 -12.99 24.79 2.93
CA VAL A 254 -12.36 24.55 4.25
C VAL A 254 -11.04 25.29 4.36
N ILE A 255 -10.30 25.36 3.25
CA ILE A 255 -8.99 26.00 3.11
C ILE A 255 -8.96 26.92 1.88
N ASN A 256 -7.97 27.80 1.85
CA ASN A 256 -7.56 28.54 0.65
C ASN A 256 -6.31 27.90 0.05
N VAL A 257 -6.01 28.23 -1.20
CA VAL A 257 -4.78 27.77 -1.88
C VAL A 257 -3.56 28.25 -1.09
N GLY A 258 -2.72 27.30 -0.70
CA GLY A 258 -1.51 27.54 0.09
C GLY A 258 -1.66 27.32 1.59
N ASP A 259 -2.88 27.15 2.10
CA ASP A 259 -3.09 26.76 3.50
C ASP A 259 -2.56 25.35 3.75
N GLU A 260 -1.93 25.13 4.91
CA GLU A 260 -1.31 23.87 5.25
C GLU A 260 -2.34 22.84 5.75
N VAL A 261 -2.07 21.56 5.48
CA VAL A 261 -2.87 20.40 5.92
C VAL A 261 -1.98 19.38 6.63
N GLU A 262 -2.50 18.74 7.68
CA GLU A 262 -1.86 17.63 8.38
C GLU A 262 -2.52 16.31 7.98
N PHE A 263 -1.71 15.26 7.74
CA PHE A 263 -2.21 13.92 7.45
C PHE A 263 -1.78 12.93 8.53
N VAL A 264 -2.73 12.13 9.03
CA VAL A 264 -2.49 11.04 9.98
C VAL A 264 -2.72 9.72 9.28
N VAL A 265 -1.67 8.89 9.23
CA VAL A 265 -1.59 7.74 8.34
C VAL A 265 -1.38 6.46 9.12
N PRO A 266 -2.29 5.47 9.05
CA PRO A 266 -2.02 4.12 9.53
C PRO A 266 -0.81 3.55 8.79
N THR A 267 0.29 3.27 9.50
CA THR A 267 1.58 3.06 8.85
C THR A 267 2.21 1.73 9.22
N GLY A 268 2.41 0.86 8.22
CA GLY A 268 3.23 -0.33 8.28
C GLY A 268 4.50 -0.16 7.43
N ASN A 269 4.45 -0.53 6.15
CA ASN A 269 5.60 -0.49 5.22
C ASN A 269 6.02 0.91 4.76
N PHE A 270 5.53 1.97 5.37
CA PHE A 270 5.87 3.37 5.08
C PHE A 270 5.51 3.87 3.66
N GLY A 271 4.86 3.06 2.84
CA GLY A 271 4.55 3.41 1.45
C GLY A 271 3.54 4.55 1.34
N ASP A 272 2.43 4.42 2.06
CA ASP A 272 1.34 5.39 2.10
C ASP A 272 1.83 6.77 2.57
N ILE A 273 2.43 6.84 3.74
CA ILE A 273 2.92 8.11 4.30
C ILE A 273 4.07 8.73 3.48
N LEU A 274 4.91 7.90 2.85
CA LEU A 274 5.96 8.36 1.92
C LEU A 274 5.34 9.03 0.68
N ALA A 275 4.19 8.55 0.21
CA ALA A 275 3.46 9.22 -0.87
C ALA A 275 3.01 10.64 -0.46
N GLY A 276 2.67 10.86 0.82
CA GLY A 276 2.44 12.19 1.38
C GLY A 276 3.70 13.07 1.34
N TYR A 277 4.87 12.49 1.59
CA TYR A 277 6.14 13.21 1.41
C TYR A 277 6.39 13.59 -0.06
N TYR A 278 6.13 12.67 -0.99
CA TYR A 278 6.22 12.95 -2.43
C TYR A 278 5.26 14.08 -2.83
N ALA A 279 4.02 14.07 -2.31
CA ALA A 279 3.07 15.14 -2.53
C ALA A 279 3.61 16.50 -2.06
N LYS A 280 4.22 16.56 -0.86
CA LYS A 280 4.90 17.77 -0.37
C LYS A 280 6.01 18.23 -1.32
N MET A 281 6.83 17.31 -1.80
CA MET A 281 7.91 17.62 -2.75
C MET A 281 7.37 18.15 -4.09
N LEU A 282 6.20 17.69 -4.53
CA LEU A 282 5.50 18.19 -5.70
C LEU A 282 4.75 19.52 -5.46
N GLY A 283 4.80 20.08 -4.25
CA GLY A 283 4.27 21.41 -3.94
C GLY A 283 2.98 21.42 -3.12
N LEU A 284 2.48 20.26 -2.66
CA LEU A 284 1.33 20.21 -1.74
C LEU A 284 1.71 20.85 -0.39
N PRO A 285 0.90 21.78 0.17
CA PRO A 285 1.18 22.40 1.47
C PRO A 285 0.89 21.43 2.63
N VAL A 286 1.82 20.51 2.86
CA VAL A 286 1.75 19.55 3.97
C VAL A 286 2.52 20.11 5.16
N LYS A 287 1.84 20.29 6.29
CA LYS A 287 2.46 20.72 7.55
C LYS A 287 3.19 19.57 8.23
N HIS A 288 2.44 18.52 8.55
CA HIS A 288 2.97 17.31 9.17
C HIS A 288 2.39 16.05 8.52
N LEU A 289 3.19 15.00 8.56
CA LEU A 289 2.83 13.62 8.25
C LEU A 289 2.96 12.80 9.54
N VAL A 290 1.87 12.26 10.05
CA VAL A 290 1.85 11.59 11.34
C VAL A 290 1.77 10.09 11.14
N VAL A 291 2.82 9.39 11.57
CA VAL A 291 2.88 7.92 11.60
C VAL A 291 2.01 7.41 12.74
N ALA A 292 1.00 6.62 12.42
CA ALA A 292 0.21 5.89 13.41
C ALA A 292 0.52 4.39 13.32
N SER A 293 1.09 3.83 14.37
CA SER A 293 1.45 2.42 14.47
C SER A 293 0.47 1.66 15.37
N ASP A 294 0.41 0.36 15.19
CA ASP A 294 -0.17 -0.57 16.15
C ASP A 294 0.86 -1.00 17.22
N LYS A 295 0.63 -2.13 17.88
CA LYS A 295 1.53 -2.70 18.89
C LYS A 295 2.91 -3.08 18.32
N ASN A 296 3.03 -3.34 17.01
CA ASN A 296 4.31 -3.49 16.32
C ASN A 296 4.92 -2.12 16.01
N ASN A 297 5.15 -1.33 17.02
CA ASN A 297 5.45 0.10 16.99
C ASN A 297 6.93 0.45 16.69
N VAL A 298 7.59 -0.32 15.83
CA VAL A 298 9.00 -0.11 15.45
C VAL A 298 9.27 1.29 14.88
N LEU A 299 8.32 1.84 14.13
CA LEU A 299 8.42 3.19 13.56
C LEU A 299 8.30 4.28 14.62
N PHE A 300 7.42 4.09 15.61
CA PHE A 300 7.31 5.01 16.75
C PHE A 300 8.63 5.07 17.54
N ASP A 301 9.22 3.91 17.86
CA ASP A 301 10.50 3.84 18.55
C ASP A 301 11.60 4.50 17.71
N PHE A 302 11.68 4.20 16.41
CA PHE A 302 12.65 4.82 15.51
C PHE A 302 12.52 6.35 15.48
N LEU A 303 11.33 6.89 15.27
CA LEU A 303 11.10 8.34 15.20
C LEU A 303 11.34 9.04 16.54
N THR A 304 11.19 8.33 17.66
CA THR A 304 11.42 8.89 19.01
C THR A 304 12.87 8.75 19.47
N THR A 305 13.60 7.73 19.02
CA THR A 305 14.97 7.46 19.53
C THR A 305 16.07 7.62 18.50
N GLY A 306 15.76 7.53 17.19
CA GLY A 306 16.74 7.43 16.10
C GLY A 306 17.26 6.02 15.87
N THR A 307 16.89 5.07 16.74
CA THR A 307 17.31 3.66 16.64
C THR A 307 16.19 2.83 16.03
N TYR A 308 16.46 2.17 14.91
CA TYR A 308 15.60 1.15 14.32
C TYR A 308 16.05 -0.23 14.80
N ASN A 309 15.13 -0.99 15.40
CA ASN A 309 15.43 -2.33 15.93
C ASN A 309 14.34 -3.33 15.58
N ARG A 310 14.68 -4.31 14.69
CA ARG A 310 13.79 -5.41 14.32
C ARG A 310 13.87 -6.62 15.27
N GLN A 311 14.85 -6.66 16.18
CA GLN A 311 15.02 -7.73 17.17
C GLN A 311 14.09 -7.51 18.35
N ARG A 312 12.80 -7.71 18.11
CA ARG A 312 11.72 -7.49 19.07
C ARG A 312 10.60 -8.52 18.86
N PRO A 313 9.73 -8.76 19.86
CA PRO A 313 8.57 -9.63 19.68
C PRO A 313 7.68 -9.14 18.53
N PHE A 314 7.24 -10.08 17.71
CA PHE A 314 6.18 -9.85 16.73
C PHE A 314 4.82 -10.13 17.36
N PHE A 315 3.88 -9.22 17.18
CA PHE A 315 2.51 -9.36 17.66
C PHE A 315 1.56 -9.49 16.47
N GLN A 316 0.73 -10.52 16.49
CA GLN A 316 -0.40 -10.60 15.58
C GLN A 316 -1.54 -9.78 16.17
N THR A 317 -1.91 -8.69 15.51
CA THR A 317 -2.90 -7.73 16.01
C THR A 317 -4.21 -7.78 15.23
N ILE A 318 -5.20 -6.98 15.66
CA ILE A 318 -6.46 -6.80 14.94
C ILE A 318 -6.36 -5.85 13.75
N SER A 319 -5.18 -5.25 13.52
CA SER A 319 -4.84 -4.39 12.38
C SER A 319 -3.74 -5.01 11.50
N PRO A 320 -3.96 -6.20 10.91
CA PRO A 320 -2.91 -7.07 10.37
C PRO A 320 -2.10 -6.47 9.22
N SER A 321 -2.63 -5.47 8.50
CA SER A 321 -1.87 -4.80 7.43
C SER A 321 -0.71 -3.93 7.94
N MET A 322 -0.66 -3.67 9.24
CA MET A 322 0.38 -2.90 9.93
C MET A 322 1.32 -3.79 10.74
N ASP A 323 1.06 -5.10 10.84
CA ASP A 323 1.88 -6.08 11.55
C ASP A 323 3.21 -6.30 10.81
N ILE A 324 4.20 -5.48 11.09
CA ILE A 324 5.53 -5.53 10.48
C ILE A 324 6.64 -5.28 11.49
N LEU A 325 7.81 -5.86 11.26
CA LEU A 325 9.06 -5.54 11.96
C LEU A 325 10.08 -4.83 11.05
N ILE A 326 9.87 -4.90 9.71
CA ILE A 326 10.71 -4.21 8.73
C ILE A 326 9.81 -3.34 7.86
N SER A 327 9.96 -2.01 8.02
CA SER A 327 9.24 -1.01 7.25
C SER A 327 10.02 -0.65 5.99
N SER A 328 9.68 -1.29 4.88
CA SER A 328 10.52 -1.33 3.67
C SER A 328 10.74 0.04 3.02
N ASN A 329 9.73 0.91 2.95
CA ASN A 329 9.87 2.22 2.31
C ASN A 329 10.49 3.30 3.21
N LEU A 330 10.79 2.97 4.48
CA LEU A 330 11.56 3.85 5.35
C LEU A 330 12.94 4.16 4.75
N GLU A 331 13.52 3.20 4.03
CA GLU A 331 14.78 3.36 3.30
C GLU A 331 14.72 4.53 2.29
N ARG A 332 13.60 4.67 1.53
CA ARG A 332 13.41 5.81 0.63
C ARG A 332 13.31 7.14 1.36
N MET A 333 12.61 7.17 2.49
CA MET A 333 12.52 8.38 3.32
C MET A 333 13.90 8.79 3.84
N LEU A 334 14.68 7.84 4.35
CA LEU A 334 16.05 8.08 4.80
C LEU A 334 16.94 8.62 3.67
N TYR A 335 16.81 8.06 2.45
CA TYR A 335 17.54 8.55 1.27
C TYR A 335 17.26 10.04 1.01
N TYR A 336 15.99 10.43 0.92
CA TYR A 336 15.64 11.82 0.64
C TYR A 336 15.98 12.77 1.81
N MET A 337 15.81 12.33 3.05
CA MET A 337 16.13 13.14 4.23
C MET A 337 17.63 13.32 4.42
N SER A 338 18.45 12.37 3.97
CA SER A 338 19.91 12.46 3.93
C SER A 338 20.47 13.15 2.67
N GLU A 339 19.60 13.77 1.85
CA GLU A 339 19.99 14.47 0.62
C GLU A 339 20.71 13.57 -0.41
N GLY A 340 20.26 12.31 -0.51
CA GLY A 340 20.77 11.35 -1.48
C GLY A 340 22.05 10.63 -1.06
N ASP A 341 22.37 10.56 0.23
CA ASP A 341 23.58 9.87 0.71
C ASP A 341 23.44 8.34 0.62
N THR A 342 23.71 7.79 -0.57
CA THR A 342 23.65 6.35 -0.84
C THR A 342 24.62 5.54 0.03
N ARG A 343 25.74 6.13 0.50
CA ARG A 343 26.71 5.44 1.36
C ARG A 343 26.15 5.24 2.76
N LEU A 344 25.54 6.29 3.31
CA LEU A 344 24.82 6.21 4.59
C LEU A 344 23.72 5.17 4.51
N ILE A 345 22.87 5.21 3.46
CA ILE A 345 21.76 4.25 3.30
C ILE A 345 22.28 2.81 3.19
N SER A 346 23.31 2.58 2.38
CA SER A 346 23.94 1.26 2.25
C SER A 346 24.47 0.74 3.60
N MET A 347 25.11 1.61 4.40
CA MET A 347 25.60 1.27 5.74
C MET A 347 24.44 0.89 6.68
N LEU A 348 23.40 1.73 6.77
CA LEU A 348 22.25 1.47 7.64
C LEU A 348 21.52 0.17 7.27
N MET A 349 21.36 -0.12 5.98
CA MET A 349 20.71 -1.35 5.52
C MET A 349 21.58 -2.59 5.75
N ASN A 350 22.89 -2.47 5.64
CA ASN A 350 23.82 -3.54 6.01
C ASN A 350 23.76 -3.82 7.53
N ASP A 351 23.75 -2.79 8.36
CA ASP A 351 23.60 -2.94 9.82
C ASP A 351 22.28 -3.61 10.18
N LEU A 352 21.17 -3.21 9.54
CA LEU A 352 19.87 -3.87 9.71
C LEU A 352 19.90 -5.35 9.32
N SER A 353 20.62 -5.67 8.23
CA SER A 353 20.75 -7.05 7.77
C SER A 353 21.59 -7.90 8.71
N GLN A 354 22.75 -7.39 9.16
CA GLN A 354 23.73 -8.14 9.96
C GLN A 354 23.37 -8.17 11.44
N TRP A 355 22.93 -7.02 11.98
CA TRP A 355 22.75 -6.83 13.43
C TRP A 355 21.28 -6.69 13.84
N GLY A 356 20.37 -6.56 12.86
CA GLY A 356 18.93 -6.35 13.11
C GLY A 356 18.59 -4.96 13.64
N THR A 357 19.56 -4.04 13.70
CA THR A 357 19.38 -2.69 14.22
C THR A 357 20.32 -1.71 13.52
N TYR A 358 19.91 -0.44 13.46
CA TYR A 358 20.75 0.69 13.09
C TYR A 358 20.37 1.95 13.86
N GLU A 359 21.24 2.93 13.88
CA GLU A 359 21.00 4.26 14.45
C GLU A 359 21.32 5.32 13.41
N VAL A 360 20.43 6.31 13.26
CA VAL A 360 20.66 7.44 12.35
C VAL A 360 21.35 8.58 13.09
N PRO A 361 22.20 9.37 12.39
CA PRO A 361 22.83 10.56 12.98
C PRO A 361 21.76 11.54 13.52
N GLU A 362 22.04 12.14 14.69
CA GLU A 362 21.11 13.08 15.35
C GLU A 362 20.65 14.25 14.44
N PRO A 363 21.52 14.86 13.59
CA PRO A 363 21.06 15.90 12.67
C PRO A 363 20.02 15.40 11.65
N LEU A 364 20.15 14.15 11.19
CA LEU A 364 19.18 13.53 10.29
C LEU A 364 17.85 13.26 11.03
N LEU A 365 17.91 12.73 12.25
CA LEU A 365 16.72 12.52 13.09
C LEU A 365 15.97 13.83 13.36
N ALA A 366 16.70 14.89 13.70
CA ALA A 366 16.11 16.23 13.92
C ALA A 366 15.39 16.74 12.66
N LYS A 367 15.99 16.54 11.47
CA LYS A 367 15.36 16.91 10.18
C LYS A 367 14.10 16.08 9.91
N ILE A 368 14.13 14.78 10.17
CA ILE A 368 12.98 13.89 10.01
C ILE A 368 11.81 14.36 10.91
N ARG A 369 12.08 14.65 12.17
CA ARG A 369 11.08 15.09 13.16
C ARG A 369 10.43 16.44 12.86
N GLN A 370 11.02 17.27 12.00
CA GLN A 370 10.38 18.53 11.56
C GLN A 370 9.13 18.28 10.73
N LEU A 371 9.07 17.15 10.00
CA LEU A 371 7.93 16.80 9.16
C LEU A 371 7.11 15.65 9.71
N PHE A 372 7.77 14.62 10.26
CA PHE A 372 7.12 13.38 10.71
C PHE A 372 6.85 13.40 12.21
N GLY A 373 5.54 13.39 12.56
CA GLY A 373 5.06 13.04 13.88
C GLY A 373 4.85 11.53 14.02
N CYS A 374 4.65 11.04 15.23
CA CYS A 374 4.36 9.62 15.45
C CYS A 374 3.55 9.37 16.72
N GLY A 375 2.82 8.26 16.70
CA GLY A 375 2.12 7.69 17.84
C GLY A 375 1.79 6.22 17.58
N TRP A 376 1.26 5.53 18.59
CA TRP A 376 0.81 4.14 18.44
C TRP A 376 -0.37 3.83 19.36
N ALA A 377 -1.13 2.80 19.03
CA ALA A 377 -2.26 2.33 19.80
C ALA A 377 -2.15 0.82 20.07
N ASP A 378 -2.51 0.40 21.28
CA ASP A 378 -2.74 -1.01 21.57
C ASP A 378 -4.13 -1.47 21.15
N GLU A 379 -4.39 -2.79 21.21
CA GLU A 379 -5.66 -3.35 20.74
C GLU A 379 -6.89 -2.88 21.54
N ASN A 380 -6.74 -2.57 22.83
CA ASN A 380 -7.83 -2.05 23.65
C ASN A 380 -8.16 -0.62 23.22
N GLN A 381 -7.14 0.20 23.03
CA GLN A 381 -7.28 1.56 22.51
C GLN A 381 -7.90 1.58 21.12
N VAL A 382 -7.52 0.62 20.25
CA VAL A 382 -8.14 0.47 18.93
C VAL A 382 -9.63 0.18 19.02
N ARG A 383 -10.04 -0.80 19.88
CA ARG A 383 -11.47 -1.11 20.10
C ARG A 383 -12.22 0.07 20.70
N GLU A 384 -11.64 0.75 21.68
CA GLU A 384 -12.22 1.96 22.27
C GLU A 384 -12.46 3.05 21.21
N MET A 385 -11.53 3.22 20.27
CA MET A 385 -11.66 4.24 19.23
C MET A 385 -12.71 3.89 18.17
N ILE A 386 -12.90 2.62 17.83
CA ILE A 386 -14.01 2.19 16.98
C ILE A 386 -15.36 2.56 17.65
N ALA A 387 -15.51 2.22 18.93
CA ALA A 387 -16.71 2.54 19.69
C ALA A 387 -16.94 4.05 19.84
N ASP A 388 -15.89 4.80 20.14
CA ASP A 388 -15.93 6.26 20.35
C ASP A 388 -16.30 6.99 19.05
N CYS A 389 -15.68 6.60 17.92
CA CYS A 389 -15.98 7.17 16.62
C CYS A 389 -17.47 6.95 16.24
N TRP A 390 -17.98 5.75 16.41
CA TRP A 390 -19.40 5.46 16.20
C TRP A 390 -20.31 6.28 17.12
N LYS A 391 -19.98 6.34 18.40
CA LYS A 391 -20.78 7.07 19.40
C LYS A 391 -20.85 8.57 19.11
N LYS A 392 -19.71 9.19 18.76
CA LYS A 392 -19.59 10.64 18.55
C LYS A 392 -20.02 11.08 17.17
N ASN A 393 -19.60 10.34 16.14
CA ASN A 393 -19.71 10.77 14.74
C ASN A 393 -20.72 9.96 13.94
N ARG A 394 -21.26 8.87 14.49
CA ARG A 394 -22.09 7.91 13.74
C ARG A 394 -21.37 7.39 12.47
N TYR A 395 -20.06 7.25 12.58
CA TYR A 395 -19.21 6.76 11.51
C TYR A 395 -18.43 5.54 12.00
N VAL A 396 -18.47 4.45 11.22
CA VAL A 396 -17.78 3.19 11.57
C VAL A 396 -16.42 3.16 10.88
N ILE A 397 -15.37 2.95 11.65
CA ILE A 397 -14.00 2.83 11.17
C ILE A 397 -13.47 1.41 11.36
N ASP A 398 -12.52 1.02 10.51
CA ASP A 398 -11.80 -0.25 10.64
C ASP A 398 -10.68 -0.16 11.69
N PRO A 399 -10.10 -1.29 12.13
CA PRO A 399 -9.04 -1.28 13.15
C PRO A 399 -7.79 -0.48 12.78
N HIS A 400 -7.39 -0.46 11.50
CA HIS A 400 -6.23 0.33 11.04
C HIS A 400 -6.51 1.83 11.15
N THR A 401 -7.67 2.26 10.66
CA THR A 401 -8.13 3.65 10.79
C THR A 401 -8.26 4.04 12.25
N ALA A 402 -8.70 3.13 13.12
CA ALA A 402 -8.81 3.39 14.55
C ALA A 402 -7.45 3.66 15.23
N CYS A 403 -6.36 3.02 14.79
CA CYS A 403 -5.01 3.39 15.23
C CYS A 403 -4.70 4.85 14.90
N ALA A 404 -4.97 5.28 13.65
CA ALA A 404 -4.74 6.67 13.23
C ALA A 404 -5.66 7.65 13.95
N TYR A 405 -6.92 7.28 14.17
CA TYR A 405 -7.88 8.10 14.91
C TYR A 405 -7.43 8.28 16.37
N PHE A 406 -6.94 7.20 17.03
CA PHE A 406 -6.37 7.31 18.39
C PHE A 406 -5.20 8.27 18.43
N VAL A 407 -4.22 8.08 17.53
CA VAL A 407 -3.02 8.95 17.47
C VAL A 407 -3.41 10.39 17.21
N ALA A 408 -4.35 10.65 16.32
CA ALA A 408 -4.88 11.98 16.04
C ALA A 408 -5.46 12.65 17.30
N GLN A 409 -6.19 11.90 18.13
CA GLN A 409 -6.77 12.43 19.36
C GLN A 409 -5.72 12.73 20.47
N GLN A 410 -4.53 12.10 20.40
CA GLN A 410 -3.43 12.33 21.37
C GLN A 410 -2.54 13.51 20.97
N MET A 411 -2.57 13.93 19.70
CA MET A 411 -1.71 15.00 19.21
C MET A 411 -2.33 16.39 19.43
N PRO A 412 -1.50 17.40 19.70
CA PRO A 412 -1.97 18.79 19.73
C PRO A 412 -2.67 19.14 18.43
N ARG A 413 -3.78 19.85 18.53
CA ARG A 413 -4.54 20.32 17.38
C ARG A 413 -4.29 21.81 17.13
N ASP A 414 -3.95 22.14 15.88
CA ASP A 414 -3.99 23.50 15.38
C ASP A 414 -5.34 23.75 14.68
N PRO A 415 -6.22 24.62 15.22
CA PRO A 415 -7.53 24.88 14.62
C PRO A 415 -7.47 25.46 13.20
N LEU A 416 -6.33 26.04 12.80
CA LEU A 416 -6.12 26.63 11.49
C LEU A 416 -5.59 25.63 10.46
N THR A 417 -5.18 24.42 10.91
CA THR A 417 -4.65 23.38 10.05
C THR A 417 -5.62 22.20 10.04
N PRO A 418 -6.38 21.98 8.96
CA PRO A 418 -7.22 20.80 8.85
C PRO A 418 -6.40 19.52 8.96
N ARG A 419 -6.92 18.56 9.72
CA ARG A 419 -6.34 17.25 9.89
C ARG A 419 -7.14 16.24 9.08
N VAL A 420 -6.45 15.48 8.23
CA VAL A 420 -7.01 14.41 7.42
C VAL A 420 -6.49 13.06 7.91
N ILE A 421 -7.39 12.20 8.35
CA ILE A 421 -7.09 10.83 8.77
C ILE A 421 -7.33 9.91 7.58
N LEU A 422 -6.33 9.13 7.19
CA LEU A 422 -6.46 8.18 6.10
C LEU A 422 -7.18 6.91 6.58
N SER A 423 -8.26 6.56 5.90
CA SER A 423 -9.05 5.36 6.17
C SER A 423 -8.72 4.29 5.13
N THR A 424 -7.91 3.33 5.55
CA THR A 424 -7.18 2.43 4.64
C THR A 424 -7.91 1.14 4.30
N ALA A 425 -8.97 0.80 5.04
CA ALA A 425 -9.78 -0.38 4.76
C ALA A 425 -11.25 -0.17 5.16
N SER A 426 -12.14 -0.92 4.52
CA SER A 426 -13.54 -0.98 4.93
C SER A 426 -13.68 -1.72 6.25
N PRO A 427 -14.51 -1.25 7.20
CA PRO A 427 -14.82 -1.97 8.44
C PRO A 427 -15.43 -3.35 8.19
N TYR A 428 -16.06 -3.56 7.05
CA TYR A 428 -16.64 -4.84 6.64
C TYR A 428 -15.62 -5.92 6.27
N LYS A 429 -14.34 -5.60 6.22
CA LYS A 429 -13.27 -6.61 6.11
C LYS A 429 -12.91 -7.24 7.46
N PHE A 430 -13.31 -6.59 8.54
CA PHE A 430 -13.05 -6.97 9.93
C PHE A 430 -14.33 -6.94 10.77
N PRO A 431 -15.47 -7.51 10.27
CA PRO A 431 -16.78 -7.26 10.83
C PRO A 431 -16.89 -7.79 12.27
N ARG A 432 -16.27 -8.92 12.58
CA ARG A 432 -16.23 -9.49 13.93
C ARG A 432 -15.59 -8.55 14.95
N VAL A 433 -14.38 -8.07 14.65
CA VAL A 433 -13.64 -7.13 15.53
C VAL A 433 -14.42 -5.83 15.73
N VAL A 434 -15.03 -5.32 14.65
CA VAL A 434 -15.84 -4.10 14.71
C VAL A 434 -17.10 -4.32 15.55
N ASN A 435 -17.80 -5.45 15.40
CA ASN A 435 -18.96 -5.78 16.20
C ASN A 435 -18.60 -5.90 17.69
N GLU A 436 -17.51 -6.64 18.01
CA GLU A 436 -16.99 -6.73 19.39
C GLU A 436 -16.74 -5.34 19.99
N ALA A 437 -16.08 -4.46 19.25
CA ALA A 437 -15.78 -3.10 19.70
C ALA A 437 -17.05 -2.26 19.92
N LEU A 438 -18.08 -2.46 19.11
CA LEU A 438 -19.37 -1.77 19.23
C LEU A 438 -20.31 -2.40 20.28
N GLY A 439 -19.93 -3.54 20.90
CA GLY A 439 -20.77 -4.29 21.82
C GLY A 439 -21.95 -4.98 21.12
N LEU A 440 -21.80 -5.30 19.83
CA LEU A 440 -22.78 -6.02 19.02
C LEU A 440 -22.50 -7.53 19.03
N ASP A 441 -23.46 -8.30 18.53
CA ASP A 441 -23.24 -9.74 18.34
C ASP A 441 -22.13 -9.98 17.30
N ALA A 442 -21.13 -10.75 17.70
CA ALA A 442 -19.96 -11.12 16.91
C ALA A 442 -19.83 -12.64 16.74
N ASP A 443 -20.82 -13.41 17.16
CA ASP A 443 -20.86 -14.86 16.95
C ASP A 443 -21.22 -15.21 15.49
N GLY A 444 -20.87 -16.42 15.07
CA GLY A 444 -21.19 -16.91 13.72
C GLY A 444 -20.09 -16.65 12.69
N THR A 445 -20.46 -16.56 11.43
CA THR A 445 -19.57 -16.30 10.29
C THR A 445 -19.28 -14.80 10.15
N ASP A 446 -18.23 -14.44 9.41
CA ASP A 446 -17.97 -13.02 9.09
C ASP A 446 -19.14 -12.37 8.33
N PHE A 447 -19.91 -13.14 7.54
CA PHE A 447 -21.08 -12.64 6.80
C PHE A 447 -22.25 -12.33 7.73
N GLU A 448 -22.51 -13.18 8.73
CA GLU A 448 -23.48 -12.91 9.78
C GLU A 448 -23.07 -11.67 10.59
N CYS A 449 -21.78 -11.50 10.90
CA CYS A 449 -21.28 -10.28 11.52
C CYS A 449 -21.48 -9.04 10.62
N MET A 450 -21.32 -9.14 9.29
CA MET A 450 -21.64 -8.05 8.35
C MET A 450 -23.11 -7.67 8.39
N ASP A 451 -24.02 -8.64 8.51
CA ASP A 451 -25.45 -8.39 8.60
C ASP A 451 -25.81 -7.66 9.90
N VAL A 452 -25.22 -8.10 11.03
CA VAL A 452 -25.38 -7.42 12.32
C VAL A 452 -24.89 -5.99 12.22
N LEU A 453 -23.67 -5.78 11.69
CA LEU A 453 -23.08 -4.45 11.54
C LEU A 453 -23.97 -3.55 10.67
N SER A 454 -24.44 -4.04 9.53
CA SER A 454 -25.30 -3.27 8.61
C SER A 454 -26.62 -2.89 9.27
N ARG A 455 -27.26 -3.82 9.98
CA ARG A 455 -28.53 -3.59 10.64
C ARG A 455 -28.43 -2.54 11.75
N GLU A 456 -27.39 -2.63 12.58
CA GLU A 456 -27.23 -1.78 13.77
C GLU A 456 -26.68 -0.39 13.43
N THR A 457 -25.91 -0.26 12.35
CA THR A 457 -25.30 1.02 11.97
C THR A 457 -26.01 1.72 10.82
N GLY A 458 -26.82 1.01 10.05
CA GLY A 458 -27.46 1.52 8.83
C GLY A 458 -26.48 1.67 7.65
N ALA A 459 -25.20 1.32 7.83
CA ALA A 459 -24.21 1.29 6.76
C ALA A 459 -24.41 0.01 5.90
N THR A 460 -23.99 0.07 4.65
CA THR A 460 -24.14 -1.06 3.71
C THR A 460 -22.80 -1.74 3.47
N ALA A 461 -22.76 -3.05 3.64
CA ALA A 461 -21.58 -3.84 3.28
C ALA A 461 -21.27 -3.71 1.78
N PRO A 462 -20.00 -3.50 1.37
CA PRO A 462 -19.62 -3.47 -0.03
C PRO A 462 -20.08 -4.74 -0.77
N ALA A 463 -20.71 -4.57 -1.94
CA ALA A 463 -21.25 -5.69 -2.73
C ALA A 463 -20.15 -6.73 -3.07
N ALA A 464 -18.93 -6.27 -3.33
CA ALA A 464 -17.79 -7.14 -3.60
C ALA A 464 -17.40 -8.04 -2.40
N LEU A 465 -17.61 -7.58 -1.16
CA LEU A 465 -17.40 -8.40 0.04
C LEU A 465 -18.57 -9.34 0.28
N ARG A 466 -19.81 -8.81 0.14
CA ARG A 466 -21.02 -9.58 0.38
C ARG A 466 -21.17 -10.75 -0.59
N GLY A 467 -20.80 -10.55 -1.86
CA GLY A 467 -20.85 -11.57 -2.90
C GLY A 467 -19.93 -12.79 -2.68
N LEU A 468 -18.95 -12.68 -1.78
CA LEU A 468 -18.03 -13.78 -1.47
C LEU A 468 -18.71 -14.96 -0.78
N GLU A 469 -19.81 -14.72 -0.06
CA GLU A 469 -20.57 -15.78 0.63
C GLU A 469 -21.06 -16.88 -0.30
N THR A 470 -21.40 -16.51 -1.53
CA THR A 470 -21.94 -17.42 -2.54
C THR A 470 -21.02 -17.65 -3.74
N ALA A 471 -19.80 -17.08 -3.70
CA ALA A 471 -18.85 -17.20 -4.78
C ALA A 471 -18.21 -18.60 -4.83
N ASP A 472 -18.00 -19.11 -6.03
CA ASP A 472 -17.34 -20.40 -6.25
C ASP A 472 -15.86 -20.34 -5.90
N VAL A 473 -15.41 -21.22 -5.00
CA VAL A 473 -13.98 -21.37 -4.67
C VAL A 473 -13.26 -22.06 -5.83
N ARG A 474 -12.41 -21.30 -6.51
CA ARG A 474 -11.63 -21.76 -7.68
C ARG A 474 -10.30 -22.40 -7.31
N PHE A 475 -9.61 -21.84 -6.31
CA PHE A 475 -8.26 -22.25 -5.93
C PHE A 475 -8.32 -23.00 -4.60
N LYS A 476 -7.87 -24.26 -4.62
CA LYS A 476 -7.91 -25.18 -3.47
C LYS A 476 -6.55 -25.82 -3.20
N ASP A 477 -5.53 -25.43 -3.97
CA ASP A 477 -4.20 -26.02 -3.87
C ASP A 477 -3.54 -25.62 -2.56
N VAL A 478 -2.88 -26.60 -1.96
CA VAL A 478 -2.07 -26.44 -0.75
C VAL A 478 -0.73 -27.12 -1.02
N VAL A 479 0.37 -26.43 -0.78
CA VAL A 479 1.71 -26.97 -0.94
C VAL A 479 2.55 -26.74 0.31
N PRO A 480 3.52 -27.62 0.62
CA PRO A 480 4.53 -27.30 1.62
C PRO A 480 5.43 -26.16 1.11
N ILE A 481 6.17 -25.51 2.01
CA ILE A 481 7.04 -24.37 1.67
C ILE A 481 8.07 -24.71 0.59
N ASP A 482 8.61 -25.91 0.60
CA ASP A 482 9.57 -26.42 -0.42
C ASP A 482 8.92 -26.76 -1.76
N GLY A 483 7.60 -26.91 -1.82
CA GLY A 483 6.83 -27.12 -3.05
C GLY A 483 6.45 -25.83 -3.80
N MET A 484 6.73 -24.66 -3.23
CA MET A 484 6.35 -23.37 -3.84
C MET A 484 7.04 -23.11 -5.17
N GLU A 485 8.31 -23.49 -5.32
CA GLU A 485 9.08 -23.33 -6.56
C GLU A 485 8.48 -24.14 -7.71
N ASP A 486 8.20 -25.43 -7.48
CA ASP A 486 7.53 -26.30 -8.46
C ASP A 486 6.15 -25.75 -8.87
N TYR A 487 5.43 -25.12 -7.92
CA TYR A 487 4.14 -24.49 -8.21
C TYR A 487 4.31 -23.28 -9.15
N VAL A 488 5.33 -22.45 -8.93
CA VAL A 488 5.65 -21.30 -9.80
C VAL A 488 6.02 -21.78 -11.20
N GLU A 489 6.85 -22.80 -11.35
CA GLU A 489 7.20 -23.38 -12.65
C GLU A 489 5.95 -23.86 -13.43
N LYS A 490 5.08 -24.62 -12.75
CA LYS A 490 3.82 -25.10 -13.37
C LYS A 490 2.91 -23.96 -13.78
N ALA A 491 2.81 -22.93 -12.94
CA ALA A 491 2.02 -21.75 -13.25
C ALA A 491 2.58 -21.00 -14.47
N ALA A 492 3.90 -20.90 -14.62
CA ALA A 492 4.55 -20.28 -15.76
C ALA A 492 4.34 -21.07 -17.06
N GLN A 493 4.39 -22.41 -16.99
CA GLN A 493 4.16 -23.29 -18.15
C GLN A 493 2.72 -23.25 -18.66
N ALA A 494 1.77 -22.85 -17.82
CA ALA A 494 0.34 -22.78 -18.16
C ALA A 494 -0.07 -21.44 -18.81
N LEU A 495 0.86 -20.47 -18.92
CA LEU A 495 0.63 -19.13 -19.51
C LEU A 495 0.83 -19.16 -21.04
#